data_c9ce87e8df14c256f3364de1976a66be
#
_entry.id   c9ce87e8df14c256f3364de1976a66be
#
_cell.length_a   1.000
_cell.length_b   1.000
_cell.length_c   1.000
_cell.angle_alpha   90.00
_cell.angle_beta   90.00
_cell.angle_gamma   90.00
#
_symmetry.space_group_name_H-M   'P 1'
#
loop_
_entity.id
_entity.type
_entity.pdbx_description
1 polymer ?
#
loop_
_entity_poly.entity_id
_entity_poly.type
_entity_poly.pdbx_seq_one_letter_code
_entity_poly.pdbx_strand_id
1 'polypeptide(L)'
;MSFIKEYAQKLVTAEEAVKVVKSHDWVDYGWTTGTPVALDAALAARADELEDVKVRGGILLREPEIFKVDNVADHFTWNSWHMGGLERKAISKGFAFYSPLKYSELPRYYRENIRHLNVAMFQVAPMDKHGFFNFGPNASHMMAVCETADVIIVEVNENMPRCLGGFEEGIHISRVDYIVEGQNPAIGELGAGAPPTEVDRAVAQLIVEEIPDGACLQLGIGGMPNTVGSMIAESDLKDLGVHTEMYVDAFVDIAKAGKINGLKKNIDRGRQVYAFGAGTKKMYDYLDDNPECMSAPVDYTNSAKTIAQIDNFISINNAVDIDLYGQVNAESAGVKQISGAGGQLDFVQGAYLSKGGKSFICCSSTFTSRDGVKHTRIRPTLAEGSTVTDTRPNTHYVVTEFGKVCLKGMSTWQRAEALISIAHPDFRDELIKEAEKMHIWRRS
;
A
#
# COMPACT_ATOMS: atom_id res chain seq x y z
N MET A 1 34.36 -19.14 -2.58
CA MET A 1 33.63 -20.05 -3.49
C MET A 1 33.06 -19.17 -4.60
N SER A 2 33.00 -19.62 -5.85
CA SER A 2 32.36 -18.76 -6.87
C SER A 2 30.84 -18.80 -6.59
N PHE A 3 30.12 -17.66 -6.72
CA PHE A 3 28.67 -17.59 -6.48
C PHE A 3 27.88 -18.61 -7.31
N ILE A 4 28.36 -18.94 -8.52
CA ILE A 4 27.76 -19.98 -9.37
C ILE A 4 27.82 -21.37 -8.70
N LYS A 5 28.93 -21.71 -8.03
CA LYS A 5 29.05 -22.98 -7.32
C LYS A 5 28.15 -23.02 -6.08
N GLU A 6 28.07 -21.91 -5.35
CA GLU A 6 27.18 -21.78 -4.21
C GLU A 6 25.71 -21.86 -4.63
N TYR A 7 25.35 -21.20 -5.74
CA TYR A 7 24.01 -21.29 -6.34
C TYR A 7 23.63 -22.73 -6.67
N ALA A 8 24.49 -23.45 -7.38
CA ALA A 8 24.26 -24.85 -7.74
C ALA A 8 24.13 -25.79 -6.51
N GLN A 9 24.77 -25.47 -5.40
CA GLN A 9 24.65 -26.25 -4.16
C GLN A 9 23.34 -26.01 -3.41
N LYS A 10 22.73 -24.79 -3.55
CA LYS A 10 21.49 -24.40 -2.88
C LYS A 10 20.26 -24.61 -3.77
N LEU A 11 20.47 -24.88 -5.08
CA LEU A 11 19.39 -25.11 -6.03
C LEU A 11 18.71 -26.46 -5.75
N VAL A 12 17.42 -26.41 -5.51
CA VAL A 12 16.55 -27.56 -5.24
C VAL A 12 15.21 -27.39 -5.96
N THR A 13 14.37 -28.44 -5.98
CA THR A 13 12.99 -28.29 -6.45
C THR A 13 12.11 -27.60 -5.39
N ALA A 14 10.97 -27.08 -5.79
CA ALA A 14 10.02 -26.46 -4.87
C ALA A 14 9.54 -27.45 -3.81
N GLU A 15 9.27 -28.71 -4.22
CA GLU A 15 8.83 -29.79 -3.34
C GLU A 15 9.89 -30.15 -2.32
N GLU A 16 11.17 -30.08 -2.67
CA GLU A 16 12.25 -30.32 -1.72
C GLU A 16 12.38 -29.14 -0.73
N ALA A 17 12.36 -27.93 -1.24
CA ALA A 17 12.52 -26.71 -0.44
C ALA A 17 11.43 -26.60 0.64
N VAL A 18 10.16 -26.85 0.30
CA VAL A 18 9.05 -26.69 1.27
C VAL A 18 8.99 -27.78 2.35
N LYS A 19 9.83 -28.84 2.29
CA LYS A 19 9.91 -29.86 3.34
C LYS A 19 10.36 -29.30 4.70
N VAL A 20 11.00 -28.14 4.71
CA VAL A 20 11.42 -27.48 5.95
C VAL A 20 10.25 -26.94 6.75
N VAL A 21 9.11 -26.64 6.08
CA VAL A 21 7.89 -26.18 6.76
C VAL A 21 7.26 -27.30 7.56
N LYS A 22 6.96 -27.01 8.82
CA LYS A 22 6.34 -27.93 9.77
C LYS A 22 4.99 -27.40 10.24
N SER A 23 4.17 -28.28 10.81
CA SER A 23 2.95 -27.86 11.50
C SER A 23 3.26 -26.79 12.56
N HIS A 24 2.37 -25.82 12.70
CA HIS A 24 2.44 -24.67 13.60
C HIS A 24 3.47 -23.59 13.24
N ASP A 25 4.25 -23.75 12.17
CA ASP A 25 5.21 -22.73 11.71
C ASP A 25 4.55 -21.44 11.30
N TRP A 26 5.31 -20.34 11.41
CA TRP A 26 5.05 -19.08 10.74
C TRP A 26 5.87 -19.00 9.46
N VAL A 27 5.18 -18.79 8.36
CA VAL A 27 5.74 -18.66 7.01
C VAL A 27 5.45 -17.27 6.46
N ASP A 28 6.41 -16.63 5.82
CA ASP A 28 6.25 -15.34 5.20
C ASP A 28 6.39 -15.45 3.67
N TYR A 29 5.37 -14.97 2.94
CA TYR A 29 5.31 -14.99 1.47
C TYR A 29 5.82 -13.68 0.84
N GLY A 30 6.46 -12.83 1.65
CA GLY A 30 6.86 -11.52 1.18
C GLY A 30 5.67 -10.60 0.94
N TRP A 31 5.80 -9.74 -0.04
CA TRP A 31 4.85 -8.67 -0.29
C TRP A 31 4.50 -8.57 -1.77
N THR A 32 3.25 -8.37 -2.12
CA THR A 32 2.74 -8.12 -3.48
C THR A 32 3.36 -9.01 -4.57
N THR A 33 4.25 -8.46 -5.41
CA THR A 33 4.96 -9.16 -6.49
C THR A 33 5.92 -10.23 -6.00
N GLY A 34 6.33 -10.17 -4.74
CA GLY A 34 7.19 -11.16 -4.09
C GLY A 34 6.48 -12.45 -3.70
N THR A 35 5.13 -12.51 -3.75
CA THR A 35 4.38 -13.73 -3.41
C THR A 35 4.84 -14.91 -4.26
N PRO A 36 5.29 -16.05 -3.66
CA PRO A 36 5.82 -17.19 -4.41
C PRO A 36 4.73 -17.91 -5.20
N VAL A 37 5.10 -18.62 -6.24
CA VAL A 37 4.15 -19.36 -7.10
C VAL A 37 4.43 -20.86 -7.07
N ALA A 38 5.64 -21.26 -7.40
CA ALA A 38 6.03 -22.67 -7.35
C ALA A 38 6.12 -23.21 -5.92
N LEU A 39 6.69 -22.41 -5.01
CA LEU A 39 6.77 -22.76 -3.59
C LEU A 39 5.39 -22.80 -2.93
N ASP A 40 4.49 -21.88 -3.29
CA ASP A 40 3.10 -21.90 -2.81
C ASP A 40 2.35 -23.15 -3.26
N ALA A 41 2.48 -23.52 -4.54
CA ALA A 41 1.89 -24.76 -5.07
C ALA A 41 2.43 -26.01 -4.39
N ALA A 42 3.75 -26.06 -4.16
CA ALA A 42 4.38 -27.18 -3.46
C ALA A 42 3.96 -27.25 -1.98
N LEU A 43 3.79 -26.12 -1.31
CA LEU A 43 3.28 -26.09 0.05
C LEU A 43 1.82 -26.53 0.13
N ALA A 44 0.96 -26.06 -0.79
CA ALA A 44 -0.43 -26.48 -0.89
C ALA A 44 -0.57 -28.00 -1.08
N ALA A 45 0.31 -28.62 -1.87
CA ALA A 45 0.33 -30.07 -2.09
C ALA A 45 0.65 -30.89 -0.82
N ARG A 46 1.20 -30.24 0.21
CA ARG A 46 1.50 -30.86 1.51
C ARG A 46 0.41 -30.62 2.57
N ALA A 47 -0.74 -30.10 2.21
CA ALA A 47 -1.79 -29.76 3.17
C ALA A 47 -2.12 -30.91 4.13
N ASP A 48 -2.31 -32.13 3.60
CA ASP A 48 -2.65 -33.33 4.42
C ASP A 48 -1.56 -33.72 5.44
N GLU A 49 -0.34 -33.20 5.29
CA GLU A 49 0.79 -33.42 6.20
C GLU A 49 0.94 -32.33 7.26
N LEU A 50 0.24 -31.20 7.07
CA LEU A 50 0.47 -29.96 7.83
C LEU A 50 -0.81 -29.51 8.55
N GLU A 51 -0.61 -29.02 9.78
CA GLU A 51 -1.66 -28.49 10.64
C GLU A 51 -1.26 -27.09 11.12
N ASP A 52 -2.22 -26.13 11.10
CA ASP A 52 -2.09 -24.82 11.73
C ASP A 52 -0.84 -24.02 11.30
N VAL A 53 -0.48 -24.06 10.00
CA VAL A 53 0.60 -23.22 9.46
C VAL A 53 0.07 -21.81 9.26
N LYS A 54 0.72 -20.81 9.88
CA LYS A 54 0.36 -19.40 9.76
C LYS A 54 1.16 -18.77 8.61
N VAL A 55 0.47 -18.29 7.59
CA VAL A 55 1.12 -17.64 6.44
C VAL A 55 0.86 -16.14 6.48
N ARG A 56 1.91 -15.36 6.26
CA ARG A 56 1.87 -13.90 6.18
C ARG A 56 2.07 -13.41 4.77
N GLY A 57 1.49 -12.28 4.46
CA GLY A 57 1.63 -11.55 3.21
C GLY A 57 0.69 -10.37 3.15
N GLY A 58 0.39 -9.90 1.95
CA GLY A 58 -0.60 -8.84 1.74
C GLY A 58 -0.58 -8.30 0.32
N ILE A 59 -1.69 -7.69 -0.06
CA ILE A 59 -1.93 -7.15 -1.42
C ILE A 59 -1.64 -8.23 -2.48
N LEU A 60 -2.38 -9.33 -2.40
CA LEU A 60 -2.24 -10.43 -3.34
C LEU A 60 -2.64 -10.02 -4.76
N LEU A 61 -1.74 -10.23 -5.71
CA LEU A 61 -1.97 -9.97 -7.14
C LEU A 61 -2.49 -11.23 -7.88
N ARG A 62 -2.40 -12.39 -7.22
CA ARG A 62 -2.99 -13.67 -7.66
C ARG A 62 -3.46 -14.47 -6.45
N GLU A 63 -4.45 -15.35 -6.66
CA GLU A 63 -4.92 -16.23 -5.59
C GLU A 63 -3.89 -17.32 -5.32
N PRO A 64 -3.38 -17.44 -4.07
CA PRO A 64 -2.47 -18.52 -3.70
C PRO A 64 -3.11 -19.90 -3.81
N GLU A 65 -2.32 -20.94 -4.13
CA GLU A 65 -2.78 -22.33 -4.19
C GLU A 65 -3.21 -22.85 -2.81
N ILE A 66 -2.57 -22.40 -1.73
CA ILE A 66 -3.01 -22.72 -0.37
C ILE A 66 -4.45 -22.29 -0.07
N PHE A 67 -5.01 -21.26 -0.78
CA PHE A 67 -6.42 -20.83 -0.61
C PHE A 67 -7.43 -21.77 -1.24
N LYS A 68 -6.96 -22.67 -2.11
CA LYS A 68 -7.77 -23.63 -2.88
C LYS A 68 -7.82 -25.04 -2.25
N VAL A 69 -7.03 -25.25 -1.20
CA VAL A 69 -6.97 -26.51 -0.47
C VAL A 69 -8.33 -26.80 0.18
N ASP A 70 -8.76 -28.05 0.16
CA ASP A 70 -9.95 -28.49 0.86
C ASP A 70 -9.74 -28.30 2.38
N ASN A 71 -10.78 -27.83 3.09
CA ASN A 71 -10.70 -27.57 4.54
C ASN A 71 -9.50 -26.69 4.93
N VAL A 72 -9.18 -25.70 4.12
CA VAL A 72 -7.99 -24.83 4.27
C VAL A 72 -7.75 -24.35 5.70
N ALA A 73 -8.80 -24.08 6.47
CA ALA A 73 -8.71 -23.59 7.85
C ALA A 73 -8.07 -24.59 8.83
N ASP A 74 -8.06 -25.87 8.49
CA ASP A 74 -7.42 -26.92 9.31
C ASP A 74 -5.91 -26.93 9.09
N HIS A 75 -5.45 -26.48 7.93
CA HIS A 75 -4.07 -26.55 7.48
C HIS A 75 -3.36 -25.21 7.53
N PHE A 76 -4.03 -24.14 7.02
CA PHE A 76 -3.43 -22.83 6.82
C PHE A 76 -4.29 -21.69 7.37
N THR A 77 -3.65 -20.73 8.02
CA THR A 77 -4.25 -19.45 8.42
C THR A 77 -3.52 -18.30 7.74
N TRP A 78 -4.21 -17.51 6.93
CA TRP A 78 -3.65 -16.32 6.29
C TRP A 78 -3.73 -15.09 7.18
N ASN A 79 -2.58 -14.49 7.47
CA ASN A 79 -2.46 -13.28 8.29
C ASN A 79 -1.99 -12.14 7.39
N SER A 80 -2.90 -11.24 7.00
CA SER A 80 -2.61 -10.19 6.04
C SER A 80 -2.29 -8.86 6.72
N TRP A 81 -1.24 -8.21 6.25
CA TRP A 81 -0.94 -6.83 6.63
C TRP A 81 -1.80 -5.80 5.90
N HIS A 82 -2.46 -6.18 4.81
CA HIS A 82 -3.38 -5.34 4.05
C HIS A 82 -4.37 -6.21 3.27
N MET A 83 -5.65 -5.80 3.24
CA MET A 83 -6.71 -6.59 2.64
C MET A 83 -7.04 -6.14 1.22
N GLY A 84 -6.64 -6.93 0.24
CA GLY A 84 -7.10 -6.81 -1.15
C GLY A 84 -8.40 -7.57 -1.44
N GLY A 85 -8.75 -7.69 -2.72
CA GLY A 85 -9.96 -8.41 -3.16
C GLY A 85 -9.95 -9.89 -2.83
N LEU A 86 -8.80 -10.53 -2.95
CA LEU A 86 -8.60 -11.96 -2.70
C LEU A 86 -8.65 -12.26 -1.21
N GLU A 87 -7.97 -11.46 -0.40
CA GLU A 87 -7.96 -11.60 1.06
C GLU A 87 -9.35 -11.39 1.66
N ARG A 88 -10.14 -10.43 1.14
CA ARG A 88 -11.53 -10.24 1.58
C ARG A 88 -12.42 -11.45 1.32
N LYS A 89 -12.19 -12.17 0.21
CA LYS A 89 -12.88 -13.44 -0.06
C LYS A 89 -12.45 -14.52 0.94
N ALA A 90 -11.16 -14.58 1.27
CA ALA A 90 -10.63 -15.52 2.25
C ALA A 90 -11.14 -15.26 3.68
N ILE A 91 -11.29 -13.97 4.10
CA ILE A 91 -11.96 -13.63 5.36
C ILE A 91 -13.38 -14.22 5.41
N SER A 92 -14.15 -14.08 4.33
CA SER A 92 -15.52 -14.60 4.31
C SER A 92 -15.63 -16.13 4.39
N LYS A 93 -14.52 -16.83 4.11
CA LYS A 93 -14.36 -18.28 4.26
C LYS A 93 -13.80 -18.70 5.63
N GLY A 94 -13.38 -17.74 6.48
CA GLY A 94 -13.00 -17.97 7.87
C GLY A 94 -11.55 -18.38 8.11
N PHE A 95 -10.65 -18.31 7.10
CA PHE A 95 -9.24 -18.69 7.26
C PHE A 95 -8.25 -17.53 7.08
N ALA A 96 -8.73 -16.32 6.82
CA ALA A 96 -7.88 -15.14 6.69
C ALA A 96 -8.25 -14.08 7.72
N PHE A 97 -7.24 -13.38 8.24
CA PHE A 97 -7.38 -12.37 9.29
C PHE A 97 -6.49 -11.17 8.97
N TYR A 98 -6.97 -9.98 9.29
CA TYR A 98 -6.21 -8.74 9.17
C TYR A 98 -5.34 -8.52 10.41
N SER A 99 -4.10 -8.16 10.20
CA SER A 99 -3.15 -7.79 11.26
C SER A 99 -2.93 -6.27 11.22
N PRO A 100 -3.62 -5.49 12.09
CA PRO A 100 -3.52 -4.03 12.06
C PRO A 100 -2.15 -3.54 12.55
N LEU A 101 -1.42 -2.89 11.65
CA LEU A 101 -0.15 -2.25 11.94
C LEU A 101 0.08 -1.13 10.91
N LYS A 102 0.69 -0.02 11.31
CA LYS A 102 1.17 0.98 10.36
C LYS A 102 2.29 0.38 9.52
N TYR A 103 2.26 0.62 8.24
CA TYR A 103 3.19 -0.03 7.33
C TYR A 103 4.66 0.33 7.63
N SER A 104 4.93 1.57 8.06
CA SER A 104 6.25 2.00 8.51
C SER A 104 6.82 1.21 9.70
N GLU A 105 5.99 0.51 10.46
CA GLU A 105 6.38 -0.21 11.67
C GLU A 105 6.75 -1.68 11.41
N LEU A 106 6.48 -2.21 10.20
CA LEU A 106 6.75 -3.61 9.88
C LEU A 106 8.23 -4.00 10.03
N PRO A 107 9.22 -3.23 9.54
CA PRO A 107 10.61 -3.62 9.70
C PRO A 107 11.01 -3.77 11.18
N ARG A 108 10.55 -2.86 12.04
CA ARG A 108 10.78 -2.95 13.48
C ARG A 108 10.10 -4.17 14.10
N TYR A 109 8.82 -4.43 13.70
CA TYR A 109 8.07 -5.59 14.18
C TYR A 109 8.84 -6.91 13.94
N TYR A 110 9.40 -7.10 12.73
CA TYR A 110 10.22 -8.27 12.41
C TYR A 110 11.52 -8.27 13.19
N ARG A 111 12.31 -7.18 13.16
CA ARG A 111 13.62 -7.07 13.80
C ARG A 111 13.58 -7.25 15.32
N GLU A 112 12.50 -6.83 15.98
CA GLU A 112 12.27 -7.12 17.39
C GLU A 112 11.78 -8.57 17.65
N ASN A 113 11.56 -9.34 16.59
CA ASN A 113 11.10 -10.73 16.63
C ASN A 113 9.85 -10.93 17.51
N ILE A 114 8.88 -10.01 17.39
CA ILE A 114 7.63 -10.03 18.19
C ILE A 114 6.86 -11.33 18.00
N ARG A 115 6.94 -11.92 16.80
CA ARG A 115 6.53 -13.29 16.49
C ARG A 115 7.65 -13.96 15.72
N HIS A 116 8.12 -15.06 16.25
CA HIS A 116 9.16 -15.87 15.61
C HIS A 116 8.74 -16.27 14.19
N LEU A 117 9.67 -16.15 13.24
CA LEU A 117 9.47 -16.47 11.83
C LEU A 117 10.30 -17.67 11.47
N ASN A 118 9.66 -18.79 11.16
CA ASN A 118 10.35 -20.04 10.84
C ASN A 118 10.88 -20.04 9.40
N VAL A 119 10.04 -19.68 8.42
CA VAL A 119 10.40 -19.73 7.00
C VAL A 119 9.97 -18.48 6.29
N ALA A 120 10.89 -17.85 5.53
CA ALA A 120 10.57 -16.85 4.53
C ALA A 120 10.74 -17.48 3.14
N MET A 121 9.72 -17.37 2.29
CA MET A 121 9.78 -17.86 0.92
C MET A 121 9.07 -16.89 -0.03
N PHE A 122 9.82 -16.37 -0.99
CA PHE A 122 9.35 -15.28 -1.84
C PHE A 122 10.06 -15.22 -3.19
N GLN A 123 9.45 -14.56 -4.19
CA GLN A 123 10.04 -14.37 -5.50
C GLN A 123 11.11 -13.26 -5.48
N VAL A 124 12.13 -13.47 -6.30
CA VAL A 124 13.24 -12.52 -6.54
C VAL A 124 13.63 -12.47 -8.02
N ALA A 125 14.28 -11.40 -8.43
CA ALA A 125 14.95 -11.34 -9.73
C ALA A 125 16.15 -12.31 -9.77
N PRO A 126 16.63 -12.72 -10.96
CA PRO A 126 17.82 -13.56 -11.11
C PRO A 126 19.04 -13.00 -10.38
N MET A 127 19.89 -13.92 -9.88
CA MET A 127 21.11 -13.54 -9.18
C MET A 127 22.05 -12.73 -10.08
N ASP A 128 22.53 -11.62 -9.62
CA ASP A 128 23.52 -10.81 -10.32
C ASP A 128 24.93 -11.41 -10.22
N LYS A 129 25.86 -10.81 -10.96
CA LYS A 129 27.27 -11.25 -10.99
C LYS A 129 28.01 -11.10 -9.66
N HIS A 130 27.42 -10.37 -8.71
CA HIS A 130 27.95 -10.13 -7.37
C HIS A 130 27.30 -11.01 -6.31
N GLY A 131 26.39 -11.90 -6.70
CA GLY A 131 25.71 -12.84 -5.80
C GLY A 131 24.48 -12.30 -5.12
N PHE A 132 23.90 -11.19 -5.59
CA PHE A 132 22.67 -10.62 -5.02
C PHE A 132 21.44 -11.03 -5.82
N PHE A 133 20.37 -11.31 -5.08
CA PHE A 133 19.00 -11.42 -5.57
C PHE A 133 18.26 -10.15 -5.23
N ASN A 134 17.71 -9.48 -6.24
CA ASN A 134 16.92 -8.26 -6.06
C ASN A 134 15.47 -8.61 -5.72
N PHE A 135 14.86 -7.88 -4.78
CA PHE A 135 13.47 -8.10 -4.37
C PHE A 135 12.44 -7.60 -5.41
N GLY A 136 12.89 -7.10 -6.55
CA GLY A 136 12.04 -6.47 -7.53
C GLY A 136 11.47 -5.14 -7.01
N PRO A 137 10.26 -4.76 -7.43
CA PRO A 137 9.65 -3.51 -7.00
C PRO A 137 9.12 -3.60 -5.55
N ASN A 138 9.92 -4.12 -4.62
CA ASN A 138 9.41 -4.59 -3.33
C ASN A 138 10.49 -4.63 -2.23
N ALA A 139 11.27 -3.54 -2.05
CA ALA A 139 12.18 -3.46 -0.90
C ALA A 139 11.37 -3.50 0.41
N SER A 140 10.34 -2.67 0.55
CA SER A 140 9.33 -2.78 1.59
C SER A 140 9.92 -3.10 2.98
N HIS A 141 9.58 -4.24 3.54
CA HIS A 141 10.09 -4.79 4.79
C HIS A 141 10.89 -6.09 4.57
N MET A 142 11.25 -6.40 3.32
CA MET A 142 11.80 -7.70 2.95
C MET A 142 13.14 -7.99 3.63
N MET A 143 14.01 -6.99 3.77
CA MET A 143 15.28 -7.22 4.48
C MET A 143 15.04 -7.59 5.94
N ALA A 144 14.09 -6.95 6.63
CA ALA A 144 13.76 -7.28 8.01
C ALA A 144 13.17 -8.71 8.14
N VAL A 145 12.37 -9.16 7.16
CA VAL A 145 11.94 -10.56 7.06
C VAL A 145 13.14 -11.49 6.96
N CYS A 146 14.07 -11.19 6.06
CA CYS A 146 15.28 -11.99 5.86
C CYS A 146 16.23 -11.99 7.08
N GLU A 147 16.22 -10.94 7.89
CA GLU A 147 17.05 -10.83 9.10
C GLU A 147 16.54 -11.71 10.24
N THR A 148 15.28 -12.08 10.23
CA THR A 148 14.60 -12.75 11.35
C THR A 148 14.12 -14.18 11.04
N ALA A 149 14.00 -14.56 9.78
CA ALA A 149 13.62 -15.93 9.41
C ALA A 149 14.73 -16.94 9.74
N ASP A 150 14.35 -18.11 10.27
CA ASP A 150 15.29 -19.21 10.48
C ASP A 150 15.77 -19.80 9.16
N VAL A 151 14.88 -19.89 8.16
CA VAL A 151 15.16 -20.45 6.82
C VAL A 151 14.67 -19.46 5.76
N ILE A 152 15.51 -19.17 4.78
CA ILE A 152 15.20 -18.30 3.65
C ILE A 152 15.23 -19.10 2.35
N ILE A 153 14.11 -19.11 1.65
CA ILE A 153 13.93 -19.76 0.35
C ILE A 153 13.59 -18.68 -0.69
N VAL A 154 14.39 -18.57 -1.74
CA VAL A 154 14.08 -17.66 -2.84
C VAL A 154 13.59 -18.41 -4.06
N GLU A 155 12.51 -17.92 -4.68
CA GLU A 155 11.99 -18.39 -5.96
C GLU A 155 12.42 -17.42 -7.04
N VAL A 156 13.35 -17.83 -7.90
CA VAL A 156 13.87 -16.99 -8.97
C VAL A 156 12.84 -16.88 -10.09
N ASN A 157 12.55 -15.66 -10.51
CA ASN A 157 11.66 -15.36 -11.63
C ASN A 157 12.36 -14.39 -12.61
N GLU A 158 12.62 -14.83 -13.82
CA GLU A 158 13.26 -14.03 -14.88
C GLU A 158 12.43 -12.81 -15.32
N ASN A 159 11.11 -12.83 -15.06
CA ASN A 159 10.21 -11.70 -15.32
C ASN A 159 10.19 -10.67 -14.18
N MET A 160 10.86 -10.93 -13.04
CA MET A 160 10.95 -9.97 -11.97
C MET A 160 11.87 -8.83 -12.34
N PRO A 161 11.39 -7.56 -12.40
CA PRO A 161 12.24 -6.43 -12.73
C PRO A 161 13.31 -6.24 -11.65
N ARG A 162 14.50 -5.82 -12.06
CA ARG A 162 15.57 -5.43 -11.15
C ARG A 162 15.39 -3.97 -10.76
N CYS A 163 14.92 -3.74 -9.55
CA CYS A 163 14.63 -2.40 -9.05
C CYS A 163 15.80 -1.87 -8.20
N LEU A 164 16.37 -0.75 -8.65
CA LEU A 164 17.52 -0.14 -8.00
C LEU A 164 17.10 0.64 -6.75
N GLY A 165 17.94 0.65 -5.73
CA GLY A 165 17.67 1.37 -4.49
C GLY A 165 18.94 1.90 -3.82
N GLY A 166 19.90 1.03 -3.64
CA GLY A 166 21.19 1.32 -3.04
C GLY A 166 21.31 0.90 -1.57
N PHE A 167 20.20 0.50 -0.95
CA PHE A 167 20.19 -0.18 0.35
C PHE A 167 18.91 -1.00 0.53
N GLU A 168 19.07 -2.21 1.06
CA GLU A 168 17.98 -3.16 1.38
C GLU A 168 17.08 -3.56 0.18
N GLU A 169 17.52 -3.38 -1.07
CA GLU A 169 16.77 -3.77 -2.26
C GLU A 169 16.98 -5.23 -2.70
N GLY A 170 17.81 -5.98 -1.97
CA GLY A 170 18.12 -7.36 -2.31
C GLY A 170 18.90 -8.09 -1.23
N ILE A 171 19.06 -9.40 -1.41
CA ILE A 171 19.74 -10.30 -0.47
C ILE A 171 20.91 -11.03 -1.14
N HIS A 172 22.04 -11.12 -0.45
CA HIS A 172 23.20 -11.87 -0.93
C HIS A 172 23.02 -13.38 -0.75
N ILE A 173 23.46 -14.17 -1.72
CA ILE A 173 23.32 -15.63 -1.75
C ILE A 173 23.81 -16.33 -0.47
N SER A 174 24.82 -15.77 0.22
CA SER A 174 25.33 -16.35 1.47
C SER A 174 24.30 -16.40 2.62
N ARG A 175 23.19 -15.64 2.49
CA ARG A 175 22.11 -15.60 3.47
C ARG A 175 20.88 -16.43 3.06
N VAL A 176 20.88 -16.96 1.85
CA VAL A 176 19.80 -17.81 1.31
C VAL A 176 20.11 -19.26 1.61
N ASP A 177 19.14 -20.02 2.08
CA ASP A 177 19.31 -21.44 2.36
C ASP A 177 18.98 -22.31 1.15
N TYR A 178 17.88 -22.01 0.47
CA TYR A 178 17.44 -22.75 -0.72
C TYR A 178 17.08 -21.80 -1.85
N ILE A 179 17.38 -22.22 -3.08
CA ILE A 179 17.05 -21.52 -4.32
C ILE A 179 16.16 -22.45 -5.15
N VAL A 180 15.06 -21.91 -5.63
CA VAL A 180 14.13 -22.60 -6.54
C VAL A 180 14.03 -21.80 -7.83
N GLU A 181 14.25 -22.46 -8.96
CA GLU A 181 13.95 -21.90 -10.28
C GLU A 181 12.51 -22.29 -10.64
N GLY A 182 11.61 -21.28 -10.66
CA GLY A 182 10.22 -21.46 -10.99
C GLY A 182 9.96 -21.54 -12.51
N GLN A 183 8.68 -21.49 -12.88
CA GLN A 183 8.26 -21.48 -14.30
C GLN A 183 8.30 -20.07 -14.92
N ASN A 184 8.90 -19.10 -14.26
CA ASN A 184 8.97 -17.70 -14.68
C ASN A 184 7.58 -17.12 -15.06
N PRO A 185 6.58 -17.17 -14.15
CA PRO A 185 5.27 -16.61 -14.46
C PRO A 185 5.38 -15.09 -14.66
N ALA A 186 4.50 -14.55 -15.50
CA ALA A 186 4.38 -13.10 -15.59
C ALA A 186 4.08 -12.50 -14.20
N ILE A 187 4.66 -11.35 -13.89
CA ILE A 187 4.39 -10.65 -12.64
C ILE A 187 2.90 -10.27 -12.60
N GLY A 188 2.27 -10.49 -11.45
CA GLY A 188 0.87 -10.16 -11.26
C GLY A 188 0.63 -8.66 -11.47
N GLU A 189 -0.46 -8.30 -12.15
CA GLU A 189 -0.81 -6.91 -12.41
C GLU A 189 -2.04 -6.50 -11.59
N LEU A 190 -2.05 -5.24 -11.16
CA LEU A 190 -3.30 -4.60 -10.74
C LEU A 190 -4.12 -4.34 -12.01
N GLY A 191 -5.35 -4.84 -12.02
CA GLY A 191 -6.25 -4.61 -13.15
C GLY A 191 -6.42 -3.11 -13.43
N ALA A 192 -6.66 -2.76 -14.69
CA ALA A 192 -7.05 -1.40 -15.04
C ALA A 192 -8.29 -1.02 -14.22
N GLY A 193 -8.21 0.06 -13.46
CA GLY A 193 -9.35 0.59 -12.71
C GLY A 193 -10.51 0.96 -13.64
N ALA A 194 -11.68 1.19 -13.07
CA ALA A 194 -12.80 1.76 -13.83
C ALA A 194 -12.39 3.14 -14.41
N PRO A 195 -12.92 3.52 -15.59
CA PRO A 195 -12.68 4.86 -16.13
C PRO A 195 -13.09 5.95 -15.13
N PRO A 196 -12.37 7.09 -15.09
CA PRO A 196 -12.69 8.18 -14.20
C PRO A 196 -14.12 8.71 -14.42
N THR A 197 -14.87 8.87 -13.33
CA THR A 197 -16.19 9.52 -13.36
C THR A 197 -16.05 11.04 -13.40
N GLU A 198 -17.15 11.75 -13.63
CA GLU A 198 -17.19 13.22 -13.51
C GLU A 198 -16.88 13.66 -12.07
N VAL A 199 -17.33 12.90 -11.08
CA VAL A 199 -17.02 13.13 -9.66
C VAL A 199 -15.50 13.03 -9.42
N ASP A 200 -14.86 11.98 -9.94
CA ASP A 200 -13.41 11.81 -9.81
C ASP A 200 -12.65 12.99 -10.44
N ARG A 201 -13.07 13.46 -11.60
CA ARG A 201 -12.45 14.62 -12.27
C ARG A 201 -12.63 15.91 -11.47
N ALA A 202 -13.83 16.14 -10.92
CA ALA A 202 -14.10 17.33 -10.11
C ALA A 202 -13.22 17.37 -8.85
N VAL A 203 -13.11 16.25 -8.14
CA VAL A 203 -12.22 16.13 -6.97
C VAL A 203 -10.76 16.31 -7.38
N ALA A 204 -10.33 15.66 -8.45
CA ALA A 204 -8.94 15.74 -8.92
C ALA A 204 -8.56 17.17 -9.32
N GLN A 205 -9.46 17.91 -9.98
CA GLN A 205 -9.24 19.32 -10.32
C GLN A 205 -8.96 20.17 -9.08
N LEU A 206 -9.79 20.04 -8.04
CA LEU A 206 -9.62 20.78 -6.79
C LEU A 206 -8.28 20.47 -6.09
N ILE A 207 -7.75 19.26 -6.25
CA ILE A 207 -6.46 18.86 -5.68
C ILE A 207 -5.30 19.39 -6.52
N VAL A 208 -5.36 19.26 -7.86
CA VAL A 208 -4.29 19.69 -8.76
C VAL A 208 -4.03 21.20 -8.64
N GLU A 209 -5.07 22.02 -8.42
CA GLU A 209 -4.95 23.47 -8.17
C GLU A 209 -4.09 23.83 -6.94
N GLU A 210 -3.95 22.91 -5.99
CA GLU A 210 -3.18 23.10 -4.76
C GLU A 210 -1.71 22.63 -4.85
N ILE A 211 -1.33 22.02 -5.97
CA ILE A 211 0.00 21.48 -6.18
C ILE A 211 0.91 22.54 -6.78
N PRO A 212 1.94 23.02 -6.08
CA PRO A 212 2.90 23.95 -6.67
C PRO A 212 3.92 23.23 -7.57
N ASP A 213 4.54 23.96 -8.48
CA ASP A 213 5.76 23.51 -9.16
C ASP A 213 6.83 23.06 -8.15
N GLY A 214 7.51 21.96 -8.44
CA GLY A 214 8.55 21.42 -7.56
C GLY A 214 8.00 20.63 -6.36
N ALA A 215 6.68 20.43 -6.25
CA ALA A 215 6.10 19.60 -5.20
C ALA A 215 6.60 18.14 -5.28
N CYS A 216 6.71 17.48 -4.12
CA CYS A 216 6.97 16.04 -4.05
C CYS A 216 5.67 15.29 -3.76
N LEU A 217 5.38 14.28 -4.55
CA LEU A 217 4.08 13.62 -4.58
C LEU A 217 4.10 12.23 -3.93
N GLN A 218 3.03 11.94 -3.17
CA GLN A 218 2.56 10.61 -2.83
C GLN A 218 1.12 10.45 -3.30
N LEU A 219 0.85 9.38 -4.03
CA LEU A 219 -0.49 9.00 -4.48
C LEU A 219 -0.90 7.68 -3.82
N GLY A 220 -2.12 7.65 -3.29
CA GLY A 220 -2.76 6.41 -2.85
C GLY A 220 -3.18 5.53 -4.03
N ILE A 221 -3.81 4.40 -3.73
CA ILE A 221 -4.37 3.47 -4.71
C ILE A 221 -5.86 3.76 -4.95
N GLY A 222 -6.33 3.44 -6.17
CA GLY A 222 -7.75 3.53 -6.54
C GLY A 222 -8.05 4.56 -7.63
N GLY A 223 -9.31 4.65 -8.04
CA GLY A 223 -9.75 5.47 -9.17
C GLY A 223 -9.43 6.96 -9.00
N MET A 224 -9.66 7.50 -7.80
CA MET A 224 -9.45 8.92 -7.52
C MET A 224 -7.96 9.33 -7.60
N PRO A 225 -7.00 8.70 -6.90
CA PRO A 225 -5.59 9.01 -7.04
C PRO A 225 -5.06 8.80 -8.48
N ASN A 226 -5.55 7.80 -9.19
CA ASN A 226 -5.21 7.60 -10.61
C ASN A 226 -5.68 8.77 -11.48
N THR A 227 -6.89 9.28 -11.23
CA THR A 227 -7.43 10.44 -11.94
C THR A 227 -6.60 11.69 -11.65
N VAL A 228 -6.22 11.93 -10.40
CA VAL A 228 -5.30 13.02 -10.03
C VAL A 228 -3.99 12.89 -10.80
N GLY A 229 -3.39 11.69 -10.83
CA GLY A 229 -2.16 11.43 -11.57
C GLY A 229 -2.26 11.72 -13.07
N SER A 230 -3.36 11.31 -13.72
CA SER A 230 -3.62 11.61 -15.13
C SER A 230 -3.74 13.12 -15.39
N MET A 231 -4.46 13.85 -14.52
CA MET A 231 -4.59 15.30 -14.66
C MET A 231 -3.27 16.03 -14.40
N ILE A 232 -2.42 15.55 -13.50
CA ILE A 232 -1.06 16.08 -13.30
C ILE A 232 -0.24 15.88 -14.59
N ALA A 233 -0.32 14.72 -15.22
CA ALA A 233 0.39 14.44 -16.46
C ALA A 233 -0.02 15.38 -17.61
N GLU A 234 -1.27 15.82 -17.65
CA GLU A 234 -1.83 16.76 -18.64
C GLU A 234 -1.67 18.24 -18.26
N SER A 235 -1.33 18.55 -17.00
CA SER A 235 -1.23 19.93 -16.47
C SER A 235 0.04 20.65 -16.92
N ASP A 236 0.19 21.94 -16.60
CA ASP A 236 1.43 22.72 -16.80
C ASP A 236 2.44 22.58 -15.65
N LEU A 237 2.18 21.73 -14.66
CA LEU A 237 3.07 21.49 -13.52
C LEU A 237 4.43 20.96 -13.99
N LYS A 238 5.49 21.35 -13.28
CA LYS A 238 6.87 20.99 -13.61
C LYS A 238 7.74 20.80 -12.38
N ASP A 239 8.92 20.23 -12.59
CA ASP A 239 9.95 19.99 -11.58
C ASP A 239 9.47 19.13 -10.40
N LEU A 240 8.46 18.29 -10.59
CA LEU A 240 7.88 17.46 -9.57
C LEU A 240 8.87 16.39 -9.07
N GLY A 241 8.71 15.98 -7.82
CA GLY A 241 9.39 14.84 -7.22
C GLY A 241 8.40 13.73 -6.86
N VAL A 242 8.93 12.54 -6.59
CA VAL A 242 8.17 11.40 -6.07
C VAL A 242 8.84 10.87 -4.81
N HIS A 243 8.03 10.68 -3.77
CA HIS A 243 8.37 9.94 -2.57
C HIS A 243 7.08 9.32 -2.03
N THR A 244 6.85 8.06 -2.33
CA THR A 244 5.54 7.42 -2.18
C THR A 244 5.68 6.05 -1.53
N GLU A 245 4.65 5.58 -0.86
CA GLU A 245 4.57 4.19 -0.40
C GLU A 245 4.55 3.25 -1.59
N MET A 246 3.53 3.39 -2.41
CA MET A 246 3.32 2.56 -3.59
C MET A 246 3.63 3.33 -4.87
N TYR A 247 4.46 2.77 -5.73
CA TYR A 247 4.66 3.24 -7.08
C TYR A 247 3.54 2.68 -7.98
N VAL A 248 2.89 3.54 -8.74
CA VAL A 248 1.74 3.20 -9.60
C VAL A 248 1.95 3.71 -11.02
N ASP A 249 1.18 3.18 -11.99
CA ASP A 249 1.26 3.56 -13.40
C ASP A 249 1.16 5.07 -13.65
N ALA A 250 0.40 5.78 -12.82
CA ALA A 250 0.24 7.24 -12.91
C ALA A 250 1.59 7.98 -12.84
N PHE A 251 2.52 7.53 -12.01
CA PHE A 251 3.86 8.14 -11.95
C PHE A 251 4.65 7.94 -13.24
N VAL A 252 4.49 6.79 -13.90
CA VAL A 252 5.10 6.54 -15.22
C VAL A 252 4.58 7.53 -16.25
N ASP A 253 3.27 7.81 -16.24
CA ASP A 253 2.65 8.76 -17.18
C ASP A 253 3.12 10.19 -16.90
N ILE A 254 3.19 10.61 -15.64
CA ILE A 254 3.71 11.92 -15.24
C ILE A 254 5.20 12.07 -15.62
N ALA A 255 6.01 11.02 -15.40
CA ALA A 255 7.42 11.01 -15.76
C ALA A 255 7.62 11.08 -17.29
N LYS A 256 6.88 10.28 -18.07
CA LYS A 256 6.90 10.31 -19.53
C LYS A 256 6.42 11.64 -20.13
N ALA A 257 5.54 12.35 -19.42
CA ALA A 257 5.15 13.71 -19.76
C ALA A 257 6.23 14.78 -19.44
N GLY A 258 7.39 14.34 -18.88
CA GLY A 258 8.54 15.21 -18.58
C GLY A 258 8.34 16.10 -17.37
N LYS A 259 7.40 15.78 -16.47
CA LYS A 259 7.05 16.62 -15.32
C LYS A 259 7.80 16.26 -14.03
N ILE A 260 8.37 15.05 -13.97
CA ILE A 260 9.15 14.56 -12.82
C ILE A 260 10.64 14.65 -13.16
N ASN A 261 11.40 15.36 -12.34
CA ASN A 261 12.86 15.35 -12.35
C ASN A 261 13.48 15.24 -10.93
N GLY A 262 12.68 15.44 -9.88
CA GLY A 262 13.11 15.32 -8.49
C GLY A 262 14.16 16.36 -8.04
N LEU A 263 14.49 17.36 -8.86
CA LEU A 263 15.59 18.30 -8.59
C LEU A 263 15.28 19.30 -7.47
N LYS A 264 14.01 19.48 -7.13
CA LYS A 264 13.55 20.34 -6.03
C LYS A 264 13.47 19.62 -4.68
N LYS A 265 13.59 18.29 -4.67
CA LYS A 265 13.61 17.52 -3.42
C LYS A 265 14.83 17.94 -2.56
N ASN A 266 14.62 18.02 -1.23
CA ASN A 266 15.69 18.33 -0.27
C ASN A 266 16.60 17.13 -0.02
N ILE A 267 16.05 15.91 -0.08
CA ILE A 267 16.73 14.62 0.03
C ILE A 267 16.45 13.78 -1.20
N ASP A 268 17.26 12.78 -1.50
CA ASP A 268 17.13 11.86 -2.64
C ASP A 268 16.87 12.61 -3.97
N ARG A 269 17.62 13.68 -4.21
CA ARG A 269 17.46 14.53 -5.40
C ARG A 269 17.65 13.73 -6.68
N GLY A 270 16.72 13.93 -7.63
CA GLY A 270 16.74 13.21 -8.89
C GLY A 270 16.26 11.76 -8.79
N ARG A 271 15.71 11.34 -7.64
CA ARG A 271 15.19 9.98 -7.43
C ARG A 271 13.70 9.98 -7.15
N GLN A 272 13.00 9.02 -7.74
CA GLN A 272 11.62 8.68 -7.46
C GLN A 272 11.62 7.55 -6.41
N VAL A 273 11.36 7.90 -5.16
CA VAL A 273 11.48 6.98 -4.01
C VAL A 273 10.16 6.26 -3.75
N TYR A 274 10.21 4.95 -3.50
CA TYR A 274 9.02 4.15 -3.21
C TYR A 274 9.37 2.92 -2.35
N ALA A 275 8.40 2.44 -1.55
CA ALA A 275 8.56 1.23 -0.75
C ALA A 275 8.27 -0.04 -1.55
N PHE A 276 7.22 -0.01 -2.37
CA PHE A 276 6.87 -1.09 -3.30
C PHE A 276 6.15 -0.55 -4.52
N GLY A 277 6.09 -1.34 -5.57
CA GLY A 277 5.36 -1.04 -6.79
C GLY A 277 4.36 -2.14 -7.13
N ALA A 278 3.15 -1.77 -7.50
CA ALA A 278 2.19 -2.67 -8.11
C ALA A 278 1.37 -1.90 -9.17
N GLY A 279 1.32 -2.42 -10.36
CA GLY A 279 0.70 -1.76 -11.50
C GLY A 279 0.58 -2.70 -12.68
N THR A 280 0.73 -2.18 -13.87
CA THR A 280 0.77 -2.96 -15.11
C THR A 280 2.20 -3.26 -15.56
N LYS A 281 2.35 -4.11 -16.56
CA LYS A 281 3.65 -4.38 -17.20
C LYS A 281 4.38 -3.09 -17.58
N LYS A 282 3.66 -2.05 -18.04
CA LYS A 282 4.24 -0.73 -18.37
C LYS A 282 5.06 -0.16 -17.22
N MET A 283 4.54 -0.28 -15.99
CA MET A 283 5.23 0.20 -14.81
C MET A 283 6.43 -0.68 -14.46
N TYR A 284 6.29 -2.00 -14.52
CA TYR A 284 7.40 -2.92 -14.24
C TYR A 284 8.55 -2.71 -15.20
N ASP A 285 8.28 -2.54 -16.51
CA ASP A 285 9.28 -2.23 -17.53
C ASP A 285 9.94 -0.85 -17.29
N TYR A 286 9.23 0.11 -16.71
CA TYR A 286 9.78 1.42 -16.38
C TYR A 286 10.71 1.38 -15.16
N LEU A 287 10.41 0.52 -14.19
CA LEU A 287 11.21 0.38 -12.97
C LEU A 287 12.48 -0.46 -13.18
N ASP A 288 12.48 -1.34 -14.20
CA ASP A 288 13.58 -2.27 -14.45
C ASP A 288 14.87 -1.53 -14.80
N ASP A 289 15.91 -1.77 -14.00
CA ASP A 289 17.24 -1.14 -14.09
C ASP A 289 17.21 0.41 -14.27
N ASN A 290 16.16 1.07 -13.77
CA ASN A 290 15.99 2.51 -13.90
C ASN A 290 16.67 3.28 -12.76
N PRO A 291 17.79 4.01 -13.02
CA PRO A 291 18.50 4.74 -11.99
C PRO A 291 17.75 5.98 -11.47
N GLU A 292 16.69 6.44 -12.12
CA GLU A 292 15.84 7.51 -11.60
C GLU A 292 14.90 7.02 -10.49
N CYS A 293 14.66 5.70 -10.40
CA CYS A 293 13.79 5.07 -9.43
C CYS A 293 14.61 4.52 -8.26
N MET A 294 14.08 4.63 -7.05
CA MET A 294 14.73 4.18 -5.82
C MET A 294 13.77 3.35 -4.98
N SER A 295 13.88 2.03 -5.08
CA SER A 295 13.22 1.10 -4.18
C SER A 295 13.90 1.16 -2.82
N ALA A 296 13.15 1.44 -1.75
CA ALA A 296 13.70 1.67 -0.42
C ALA A 296 12.84 0.99 0.66
N PRO A 297 13.40 0.68 1.84
CA PRO A 297 12.63 0.08 2.92
C PRO A 297 11.52 1.00 3.42
N VAL A 298 10.42 0.40 3.88
CA VAL A 298 9.20 1.13 4.22
C VAL A 298 9.33 2.02 5.46
N ASP A 299 10.21 1.69 6.39
CA ASP A 299 10.53 2.53 7.55
C ASP A 299 11.37 3.77 7.19
N TYR A 300 11.91 3.81 5.95
CA TYR A 300 12.47 5.02 5.35
C TYR A 300 11.40 5.80 4.58
N THR A 301 10.74 5.17 3.63
CA THR A 301 9.78 5.86 2.74
C THR A 301 8.57 6.42 3.50
N ASN A 302 8.03 5.67 4.43
CA ASN A 302 6.84 6.02 5.21
C ASN A 302 7.16 6.76 6.51
N SER A 303 8.45 6.98 6.82
CA SER A 303 8.82 7.73 8.02
C SER A 303 8.33 9.18 7.94
N ALA A 304 7.47 9.58 8.86
CA ALA A 304 7.03 10.97 8.97
C ALA A 304 8.22 11.94 9.13
N LYS A 305 9.34 11.48 9.75
CA LYS A 305 10.58 12.26 9.89
C LYS A 305 11.31 12.43 8.54
N THR A 306 11.30 11.41 7.70
CA THR A 306 11.88 11.46 6.35
C THR A 306 11.05 12.37 5.46
N ILE A 307 9.74 12.17 5.44
CA ILE A 307 8.78 12.95 4.65
C ILE A 307 8.84 14.43 5.02
N ALA A 308 8.93 14.75 6.31
CA ALA A 308 9.04 16.13 6.83
C ALA A 308 10.28 16.90 6.34
N GLN A 309 11.30 16.21 5.84
CA GLN A 309 12.50 16.84 5.28
C GLN A 309 12.31 17.31 3.83
N ILE A 310 11.21 16.93 3.19
CA ILE A 310 10.93 17.25 1.79
C ILE A 310 9.93 18.41 1.76
N ASP A 311 10.34 19.58 1.31
CA ASP A 311 9.46 20.76 1.19
C ASP A 311 8.35 20.53 0.15
N ASN A 312 7.20 21.16 0.35
CA ASN A 312 6.02 21.08 -0.51
C ASN A 312 5.57 19.62 -0.77
N PHE A 313 5.57 18.80 0.26
CA PHE A 313 5.13 17.43 0.16
C PHE A 313 3.61 17.35 0.03
N ILE A 314 3.11 16.71 -1.03
CA ILE A 314 1.67 16.56 -1.31
C ILE A 314 1.30 15.07 -1.17
N SER A 315 0.51 14.77 -0.15
CA SER A 315 -0.03 13.43 0.10
C SER A 315 -1.51 13.38 -0.29
N ILE A 316 -1.90 12.39 -1.11
CA ILE A 316 -3.26 12.23 -1.64
C ILE A 316 -3.75 10.82 -1.39
N ASN A 317 -4.77 10.68 -0.55
CA ASN A 317 -5.32 9.39 -0.14
C ASN A 317 -6.86 9.40 -0.13
N ASN A 318 -7.45 8.21 -0.32
CA ASN A 318 -8.89 8.03 -0.30
C ASN A 318 -9.42 7.72 1.11
N ALA A 319 -10.70 8.07 1.33
CA ALA A 319 -11.48 7.61 2.47
C ALA A 319 -12.73 6.81 2.06
N VAL A 320 -13.19 5.96 2.97
CA VAL A 320 -14.51 5.31 2.88
C VAL A 320 -15.59 6.26 3.35
N ASP A 321 -15.41 6.84 4.54
CA ASP A 321 -16.28 7.87 5.11
C ASP A 321 -15.51 8.74 6.12
N ILE A 322 -16.10 9.90 6.45
CA ILE A 322 -15.53 10.92 7.34
C ILE A 322 -16.66 11.44 8.21
N ASP A 323 -16.43 11.59 9.51
CA ASP A 323 -17.45 12.16 10.41
C ASP A 323 -17.30 13.67 10.61
N LEU A 324 -18.32 14.29 11.21
CA LEU A 324 -18.35 15.74 11.46
C LEU A 324 -17.26 16.25 12.42
N TYR A 325 -16.59 15.36 13.15
CA TYR A 325 -15.42 15.69 13.95
C TYR A 325 -14.12 15.68 13.13
N GLY A 326 -14.16 15.15 11.90
CA GLY A 326 -13.00 14.98 11.03
C GLY A 326 -12.20 13.71 11.28
N GLN A 327 -12.80 12.68 11.88
CA GLN A 327 -12.25 11.34 11.93
C GLN A 327 -12.42 10.68 10.56
N VAL A 328 -11.37 10.03 10.06
CA VAL A 328 -11.34 9.40 8.75
C VAL A 328 -11.31 7.89 8.90
N ASN A 329 -12.21 7.21 8.21
CA ASN A 329 -12.18 5.77 8.00
C ASN A 329 -11.78 5.48 6.54
N ALA A 330 -10.70 4.72 6.36
CA ALA A 330 -10.23 4.23 5.06
C ALA A 330 -10.12 2.70 5.00
N GLU A 331 -10.47 1.98 6.07
CA GLU A 331 -10.17 0.56 6.23
C GLU A 331 -11.39 -0.35 6.25
N SER A 332 -12.55 0.15 6.68
CA SER A 332 -13.70 -0.71 6.96
C SER A 332 -15.04 -0.15 6.49
N ALA A 333 -16.03 -1.02 6.37
CA ALA A 333 -17.44 -0.67 6.22
C ALA A 333 -18.18 -1.26 7.42
N GLY A 334 -18.39 -0.46 8.48
CA GLY A 334 -18.76 -0.98 9.78
C GLY A 334 -17.71 -1.98 10.28
N VAL A 335 -18.14 -3.12 10.76
CA VAL A 335 -17.25 -4.21 11.22
C VAL A 335 -16.53 -4.97 10.08
N LYS A 336 -16.89 -4.72 8.82
CA LYS A 336 -16.31 -5.43 7.69
C LYS A 336 -15.01 -4.79 7.25
N GLN A 337 -13.89 -5.51 7.39
CA GLN A 337 -12.59 -5.09 6.86
C GLN A 337 -12.59 -5.04 5.33
N ILE A 338 -12.15 -3.93 4.72
CA ILE A 338 -12.06 -3.75 3.25
C ILE A 338 -10.66 -3.42 2.74
N SER A 339 -9.81 -2.83 3.56
CA SER A 339 -8.40 -2.58 3.23
C SER A 339 -7.53 -2.77 4.48
N GLY A 340 -6.51 -2.00 4.67
CA GLY A 340 -5.67 -1.96 5.86
C GLY A 340 -5.19 -0.54 6.12
N ALA A 341 -4.57 -0.33 7.26
CA ALA A 341 -4.01 0.98 7.63
C ALA A 341 -2.98 1.47 6.61
N GLY A 342 -2.14 0.57 6.07
CA GLY A 342 -1.06 0.96 5.18
C GLY A 342 -0.21 2.06 5.81
N GLY A 343 0.26 2.98 4.98
CA GLY A 343 0.99 4.17 5.42
C GLY A 343 0.18 5.46 5.36
N GLN A 344 -1.15 5.41 5.22
CA GLN A 344 -1.96 6.63 5.08
C GLN A 344 -1.67 7.63 6.20
N LEU A 345 -1.72 7.20 7.47
CA LEU A 345 -1.43 8.05 8.62
C LEU A 345 0.02 8.57 8.62
N ASP A 346 0.98 7.76 8.18
CA ASP A 346 2.39 8.17 8.07
C ASP A 346 2.54 9.38 7.13
N PHE A 347 1.91 9.30 5.94
CA PHE A 347 1.96 10.37 4.94
C PHE A 347 1.12 11.58 5.32
N VAL A 348 -0.03 11.39 5.98
CA VAL A 348 -0.84 12.48 6.53
C VAL A 348 -0.03 13.30 7.54
N GLN A 349 0.66 12.64 8.45
CA GLN A 349 1.52 13.29 9.45
C GLN A 349 2.75 13.92 8.81
N GLY A 350 3.47 13.18 7.97
CA GLY A 350 4.68 13.64 7.32
C GLY A 350 4.45 14.85 6.41
N ALA A 351 3.38 14.84 5.63
CA ALA A 351 3.01 15.95 4.76
C ALA A 351 2.68 17.23 5.55
N TYR A 352 2.02 17.11 6.71
CA TYR A 352 1.74 18.27 7.54
C TYR A 352 3.01 18.83 8.22
N LEU A 353 3.97 17.98 8.55
CA LEU A 353 5.27 18.38 9.12
C LEU A 353 6.20 18.98 8.05
N SER A 354 5.99 18.66 6.78
CA SER A 354 6.74 19.23 5.65
C SER A 354 6.46 20.72 5.51
N LYS A 355 7.49 21.51 5.28
CA LYS A 355 7.35 22.96 5.00
C LYS A 355 6.60 23.17 3.69
N GLY A 356 5.42 23.82 3.77
CA GLY A 356 4.53 24.00 2.61
C GLY A 356 3.76 22.74 2.20
N GLY A 357 3.92 21.64 2.93
CA GLY A 357 3.28 20.37 2.64
C GLY A 357 1.78 20.35 2.96
N LYS A 358 1.04 19.51 2.24
CA LYS A 358 -0.40 19.35 2.38
C LYS A 358 -0.77 17.87 2.27
N SER A 359 -1.72 17.45 3.11
CA SER A 359 -2.34 16.13 3.01
C SER A 359 -3.81 16.27 2.62
N PHE A 360 -4.21 15.60 1.56
CA PHE A 360 -5.58 15.55 1.05
C PHE A 360 -6.17 14.18 1.29
N ILE A 361 -7.30 14.15 2.02
CA ILE A 361 -8.18 13.00 2.12
C ILE A 361 -9.36 13.26 1.21
N CYS A 362 -9.55 12.41 0.21
CA CYS A 362 -10.56 12.60 -0.82
C CYS A 362 -11.56 11.44 -0.88
N CYS A 363 -12.80 11.77 -1.19
CA CYS A 363 -13.84 10.80 -1.49
C CYS A 363 -14.94 11.45 -2.34
N SER A 364 -15.72 10.63 -3.07
CA SER A 364 -17.02 11.10 -3.55
C SER A 364 -17.91 11.41 -2.35
N SER A 365 -18.74 12.46 -2.42
CA SER A 365 -19.61 12.83 -1.30
C SER A 365 -20.66 11.77 -0.96
N THR A 366 -20.98 10.90 -1.93
CA THR A 366 -21.98 9.83 -1.77
C THR A 366 -21.51 8.51 -2.37
N PHE A 367 -22.20 7.44 -2.01
CA PHE A 367 -22.15 6.14 -2.69
C PHE A 367 -23.57 5.55 -2.77
N THR A 368 -23.77 4.64 -3.72
CA THR A 368 -25.02 3.88 -3.84
C THR A 368 -24.78 2.45 -3.37
N SER A 369 -25.57 1.99 -2.40
CA SER A 369 -25.52 0.62 -1.92
C SER A 369 -26.16 -0.37 -2.93
N ARG A 370 -25.98 -1.66 -2.70
CA ARG A 370 -26.46 -2.70 -3.64
C ARG A 370 -27.98 -2.72 -3.85
N ASP A 371 -28.74 -2.25 -2.88
CA ASP A 371 -30.20 -2.07 -2.91
C ASP A 371 -30.64 -0.77 -3.61
N GLY A 372 -29.71 0.00 -4.18
CA GLY A 372 -29.97 1.24 -4.90
C GLY A 372 -30.13 2.49 -4.02
N VAL A 373 -29.92 2.38 -2.71
CA VAL A 373 -30.04 3.52 -1.81
C VAL A 373 -28.77 4.38 -1.84
N LYS A 374 -28.95 5.71 -1.97
CA LYS A 374 -27.88 6.70 -1.93
C LYS A 374 -27.55 7.04 -0.49
N HIS A 375 -26.27 7.00 -0.12
CA HIS A 375 -25.76 7.33 1.21
C HIS A 375 -24.70 8.40 1.13
N THR A 376 -24.62 9.26 2.14
CA THR A 376 -23.53 10.21 2.30
C THR A 376 -22.29 9.55 2.88
N ARG A 377 -21.09 9.99 2.43
CA ARG A 377 -19.79 9.61 3.02
C ARG A 377 -19.33 10.58 4.09
N ILE A 378 -19.91 11.80 4.12
CA ILE A 378 -19.76 12.70 5.27
C ILE A 378 -20.88 12.36 6.23
N ARG A 379 -20.54 11.86 7.42
CA ARG A 379 -21.47 11.28 8.40
C ARG A 379 -21.50 12.11 9.67
N PRO A 380 -22.61 12.09 10.45
CA PRO A 380 -22.61 12.67 11.80
C PRO A 380 -21.51 12.05 12.68
N THR A 381 -21.47 10.74 12.76
CA THR A 381 -20.42 9.90 13.36
C THR A 381 -20.08 8.76 12.41
N LEU A 382 -18.89 8.21 12.50
CA LEU A 382 -18.56 6.98 11.78
C LEU A 382 -19.57 5.88 12.12
N ALA A 383 -19.83 4.97 11.17
CA ALA A 383 -20.74 3.85 11.42
C ALA A 383 -20.20 2.98 12.57
N GLU A 384 -21.11 2.35 13.33
CA GLU A 384 -20.74 1.45 14.40
C GLU A 384 -19.78 0.34 13.90
N GLY A 385 -18.69 0.13 14.62
CA GLY A 385 -17.63 -0.81 14.28
C GLY A 385 -16.66 -0.34 13.19
N SER A 386 -16.81 0.88 12.65
CA SER A 386 -15.84 1.45 11.71
C SER A 386 -14.53 1.79 12.42
N THR A 387 -13.43 1.59 11.67
CA THR A 387 -12.08 1.94 12.12
C THR A 387 -11.81 3.43 11.94
N VAL A 388 -11.05 4.03 12.84
CA VAL A 388 -10.47 5.37 12.66
C VAL A 388 -9.06 5.20 12.11
N THR A 389 -8.90 5.41 10.80
CA THR A 389 -7.59 5.35 10.13
C THR A 389 -6.78 6.60 10.44
N ASP A 390 -7.35 7.79 10.22
CA ASP A 390 -6.74 9.05 10.60
C ASP A 390 -7.54 9.71 11.72
N THR A 391 -6.88 9.94 12.84
CA THR A 391 -7.50 10.64 13.95
C THR A 391 -7.75 12.11 13.61
N ARG A 392 -8.81 12.69 14.15
CA ARG A 392 -9.24 14.08 13.85
C ARG A 392 -8.17 15.18 14.02
N PRO A 393 -7.17 15.09 14.93
CA PRO A 393 -6.09 16.07 14.96
C PRO A 393 -5.14 15.98 13.76
N ASN A 394 -5.03 14.81 13.10
CA ASN A 394 -4.15 14.60 11.98
C ASN A 394 -4.76 15.02 10.64
N THR A 395 -6.08 14.92 10.47
CA THR A 395 -6.77 15.28 9.23
C THR A 395 -6.50 16.74 8.85
N HIS A 396 -5.98 16.96 7.63
CA HIS A 396 -5.58 18.28 7.13
C HIS A 396 -6.64 18.82 6.17
N TYR A 397 -6.60 18.41 4.89
CA TYR A 397 -7.62 18.76 3.92
C TYR A 397 -8.57 17.60 3.66
N VAL A 398 -9.85 17.91 3.50
CA VAL A 398 -10.87 16.98 3.01
C VAL A 398 -11.43 17.55 1.71
N VAL A 399 -11.58 16.67 0.71
CA VAL A 399 -12.02 17.04 -0.64
C VAL A 399 -13.13 16.13 -1.12
N THR A 400 -14.21 16.72 -1.59
CA THR A 400 -15.28 16.07 -2.36
C THR A 400 -15.51 16.81 -3.66
N GLU A 401 -16.40 16.36 -4.53
CA GLU A 401 -16.80 17.07 -5.74
C GLU A 401 -17.48 18.42 -5.47
N PHE A 402 -17.89 18.69 -4.23
CA PHE A 402 -18.51 19.97 -3.82
C PHE A 402 -17.53 20.98 -3.22
N GLY A 403 -16.26 20.62 -3.10
CA GLY A 403 -15.24 21.55 -2.60
C GLY A 403 -14.14 20.89 -1.76
N LYS A 404 -13.29 21.74 -1.21
CA LYS A 404 -12.18 21.36 -0.32
C LYS A 404 -12.18 22.22 0.93
N VAL A 405 -11.89 21.62 2.08
CA VAL A 405 -11.83 22.31 3.37
C VAL A 405 -10.59 21.91 4.15
N CYS A 406 -9.97 22.88 4.83
CA CYS A 406 -8.82 22.64 5.72
C CYS A 406 -9.34 22.56 7.17
N LEU A 407 -9.13 21.42 7.83
CA LEU A 407 -9.64 21.18 9.18
C LEU A 407 -8.65 21.53 10.30
N LYS A 408 -7.39 21.84 9.98
CA LYS A 408 -6.40 22.18 11.01
C LYS A 408 -6.77 23.45 11.78
N GLY A 409 -6.70 23.37 13.12
CA GLY A 409 -7.00 24.49 14.00
C GLY A 409 -8.48 24.83 14.17
N MET A 410 -9.39 24.14 13.44
CA MET A 410 -10.83 24.35 13.55
C MET A 410 -11.39 23.72 14.83
N SER A 411 -12.29 24.44 15.52
CA SER A 411 -13.13 23.91 16.60
C SER A 411 -14.16 22.91 16.04
N THR A 412 -14.84 22.16 16.91
CA THR A 412 -15.81 21.14 16.49
C THR A 412 -16.97 21.73 15.66
N TRP A 413 -17.47 22.93 16.01
CA TRP A 413 -18.53 23.57 15.22
C TRP A 413 -18.04 24.04 13.85
N GLN A 414 -16.81 24.57 13.76
CA GLN A 414 -16.21 24.97 12.48
C GLN A 414 -15.98 23.76 11.56
N ARG A 415 -15.53 22.62 12.12
CA ARG A 415 -15.39 21.38 11.37
C ARG A 415 -16.72 20.87 10.83
N ALA A 416 -17.77 20.86 11.65
CA ALA A 416 -19.11 20.46 11.22
C ALA A 416 -19.60 21.34 10.08
N GLU A 417 -19.51 22.67 10.21
CA GLU A 417 -19.89 23.62 9.18
C GLU A 417 -19.11 23.40 7.89
N ALA A 418 -17.78 23.30 7.99
CA ALA A 418 -16.90 23.07 6.83
C ALA A 418 -17.21 21.75 6.12
N LEU A 419 -17.33 20.64 6.85
CA LEU A 419 -17.60 19.32 6.26
C LEU A 419 -19.02 19.26 5.65
N ILE A 420 -20.02 19.87 6.29
CA ILE A 420 -21.38 19.95 5.74
C ILE A 420 -21.39 20.78 4.45
N SER A 421 -20.57 21.83 4.34
CA SER A 421 -20.51 22.66 3.13
C SER A 421 -20.05 21.88 1.88
N ILE A 422 -19.23 20.85 2.06
CA ILE A 422 -18.73 19.97 1.00
C ILE A 422 -19.47 18.62 0.92
N ALA A 423 -20.48 18.38 1.75
CA ALA A 423 -21.38 17.24 1.64
C ALA A 423 -22.32 17.41 0.44
N HIS A 424 -22.87 16.29 -0.06
CA HIS A 424 -23.89 16.33 -1.10
C HIS A 424 -25.10 17.14 -0.63
N PRO A 425 -25.66 18.06 -1.44
CA PRO A 425 -26.76 18.94 -1.03
C PRO A 425 -27.96 18.22 -0.40
N ASP A 426 -28.36 17.08 -0.93
CA ASP A 426 -29.51 16.30 -0.42
C ASP A 426 -29.39 15.88 1.06
N PHE A 427 -28.18 15.87 1.62
CA PHE A 427 -27.92 15.41 3.00
C PHE A 427 -27.56 16.53 3.96
N ARG A 428 -27.38 17.77 3.49
CA ARG A 428 -26.90 18.88 4.35
C ARG A 428 -27.87 19.21 5.49
N ASP A 429 -29.17 19.26 5.22
CA ASP A 429 -30.17 19.58 6.23
C ASP A 429 -30.25 18.50 7.31
N GLU A 430 -30.09 17.23 6.94
CA GLU A 430 -30.03 16.12 7.89
C GLU A 430 -28.76 16.20 8.76
N LEU A 431 -27.60 16.45 8.12
CA LEU A 431 -26.32 16.60 8.82
C LEU A 431 -26.36 17.79 9.80
N ILE A 432 -27.01 18.91 9.46
CA ILE A 432 -27.19 20.04 10.37
C ILE A 432 -28.01 19.63 11.59
N LYS A 433 -29.13 18.94 11.41
CA LYS A 433 -29.98 18.46 12.51
C LYS A 433 -29.21 17.51 13.45
N GLU A 434 -28.39 16.62 12.88
CA GLU A 434 -27.55 15.73 13.70
C GLU A 434 -26.46 16.52 14.43
N ALA A 435 -25.79 17.48 13.78
CA ALA A 435 -24.79 18.35 14.39
C ALA A 435 -25.39 19.19 15.57
N GLU A 436 -26.66 19.62 15.46
CA GLU A 436 -27.40 20.29 16.54
C GLU A 436 -27.60 19.34 17.73
N LYS A 437 -28.03 18.11 17.51
CA LYS A 437 -28.19 17.08 18.55
C LYS A 437 -26.86 16.77 19.25
N MET A 438 -25.76 16.79 18.49
CA MET A 438 -24.41 16.54 18.98
C MET A 438 -23.80 17.76 19.69
N HIS A 439 -24.49 18.90 19.74
CA HIS A 439 -24.01 20.18 20.27
C HIS A 439 -22.73 20.71 19.62
N ILE A 440 -22.55 20.42 18.32
CA ILE A 440 -21.44 20.91 17.48
C ILE A 440 -21.91 21.80 16.34
N TRP A 441 -23.15 22.25 16.34
CA TRP A 441 -23.70 23.25 15.43
C TRP A 441 -23.89 24.57 16.14
N ARG A 442 -23.33 25.65 15.58
CA ARG A 442 -23.51 26.99 16.15
C ARG A 442 -24.83 27.58 15.64
N ARG A 443 -25.75 27.87 16.55
CA ARG A 443 -26.93 28.67 16.25
C ARG A 443 -26.48 30.09 15.93
N SER A 444 -26.77 30.56 14.72
CA SER A 444 -26.54 31.94 14.29
C SER A 444 -27.48 32.90 14.99
#